data_f64292f35499ce45dc0d9a11b06b7863
#
_entry.id   f64292f35499ce45dc0d9a11b06b7863
#
_cell.length_a   1.000
_cell.length_b   1.000
_cell.length_c   1.000
_cell.angle_alpha   90.00
_cell.angle_beta   90.00
_cell.angle_gamma   90.00
#
_symmetry.space_group_name_H-M   'P 1'
#
loop_
_entity.id
_entity.type
_entity.pdbx_description
1 polymer ?
#
loop_
_entity_poly.entity_id
_entity_poly.type
_entity_poly.pdbx_seq_one_letter_code
_entity_poly.pdbx_strand_id
1 'polypeptide(L)'
;VSLTWGILFLTDTIQVWHACVLLVIHGMAGVVGGPGSQLIIHDIGGREYLQSAVRLNSTGRNIAVLFGPAVGGATMLLFGPPVGLFINTLMYLPMFVFMFILPYTGHGRDGAGSARAARFTLRGALRLVRETAANPTILSMILLGGATSLLVGNAFQAQMPEFAHDFGHDKQDWAYSVLLSANAGGAVIGGLLLEGTGLLRPTARNAAICSILWCIAIAGFSASTSYPLAVGLLFCGGFLNLTFLSMAQTLVQLRAPAQLRGRLIGLFNMSNNGLRAFSGVTVGVIGGLIGVHWSLAISAMILLAVTAALFALVI
;
A
#
# COMPACT_ATOMS: atom_id res chain seq x y z
N VAL A 1 12.82 -15.52 -0.74
CA VAL A 1 12.35 -14.92 0.53
C VAL A 1 11.21 -15.75 1.10
N SER A 2 10.05 -15.88 0.44
CA SER A 2 8.89 -16.63 0.99
C SER A 2 9.21 -18.08 1.29
N LEU A 3 9.96 -18.77 0.42
CA LEU A 3 10.45 -20.13 0.66
C LEU A 3 11.33 -20.21 1.91
N THR A 4 12.26 -19.28 2.06
CA THR A 4 13.16 -19.22 3.23
C THR A 4 12.39 -19.01 4.52
N TRP A 5 11.37 -18.12 4.49
CA TRP A 5 10.45 -17.95 5.61
C TRP A 5 9.72 -19.25 5.97
N GLY A 6 9.16 -19.93 4.95
CA GLY A 6 8.45 -21.20 5.15
C GLY A 6 9.34 -22.27 5.79
N ILE A 7 10.60 -22.41 5.34
CA ILE A 7 11.57 -23.36 5.89
C ILE A 7 11.92 -23.00 7.34
N LEU A 8 12.21 -21.72 7.62
CA LEU A 8 12.56 -21.27 8.99
C LEU A 8 11.40 -21.47 9.97
N PHE A 9 10.15 -21.30 9.53
CA PHE A 9 8.98 -21.62 10.35
C PHE A 9 8.80 -23.11 10.60
N LEU A 10 9.02 -23.96 9.57
CA LEU A 10 8.90 -25.41 9.72
C LEU A 10 10.00 -26.01 10.61
N THR A 11 11.19 -25.42 10.59
CA THR A 11 12.33 -25.90 11.39
C THR A 11 12.39 -25.29 12.78
N ASP A 12 11.47 -24.41 13.12
CA ASP A 12 11.41 -23.68 14.40
C ASP A 12 12.70 -22.91 14.73
N THR A 13 13.48 -22.56 13.68
CA THR A 13 14.78 -21.87 13.80
C THR A 13 14.69 -20.38 13.56
N ILE A 14 13.48 -19.84 13.43
CA ILE A 14 13.25 -18.43 13.14
C ILE A 14 13.77 -17.55 14.28
N GLN A 15 14.55 -16.53 13.92
CA GLN A 15 15.04 -15.50 14.83
C GLN A 15 14.77 -14.12 14.26
N VAL A 16 14.71 -13.10 15.11
CA VAL A 16 14.39 -11.72 14.72
C VAL A 16 15.33 -11.19 13.62
N TRP A 17 16.61 -11.52 13.68
CA TRP A 17 17.56 -11.06 12.65
C TRP A 17 17.32 -11.71 11.28
N HIS A 18 16.84 -12.97 11.21
CA HIS A 18 16.40 -13.59 9.95
C HIS A 18 15.27 -12.77 9.32
N ALA A 19 14.31 -12.34 10.14
CA ALA A 19 13.21 -11.48 9.71
C ALA A 19 13.73 -10.17 9.11
N CYS A 20 14.63 -9.49 9.81
CA CYS A 20 15.20 -8.22 9.35
C CYS A 20 15.93 -8.37 8.01
N VAL A 21 16.78 -9.39 7.87
CA VAL A 21 17.52 -9.63 6.63
C VAL A 21 16.59 -9.97 5.47
N LEU A 22 15.62 -10.86 5.68
CA LEU A 22 14.69 -11.28 4.63
C LEU A 22 13.77 -10.13 4.21
N LEU A 23 13.35 -9.26 5.12
CA LEU A 23 12.57 -8.07 4.81
C LEU A 23 13.36 -7.05 3.99
N VAL A 24 14.65 -6.84 4.31
CA VAL A 24 15.55 -5.98 3.53
C VAL A 24 15.69 -6.52 2.10
N ILE A 25 15.97 -7.83 1.95
CA ILE A 25 16.07 -8.48 0.63
C ILE A 25 14.76 -8.34 -0.15
N HIS A 26 13.61 -8.56 0.51
CA HIS A 26 12.30 -8.41 -0.11
C HIS A 26 12.04 -6.97 -0.58
N GLY A 27 12.38 -5.98 0.25
CA GLY A 27 12.27 -4.58 -0.09
C GLY A 27 13.15 -4.19 -1.28
N MET A 28 14.40 -4.65 -1.32
CA MET A 28 15.31 -4.43 -2.45
C MET A 28 14.78 -5.06 -3.74
N ALA A 29 14.25 -6.28 -3.67
CA ALA A 29 13.63 -6.93 -4.83
C ALA A 29 12.43 -6.13 -5.36
N GLY A 30 11.61 -5.56 -4.47
CA GLY A 30 10.48 -4.69 -4.85
C GLY A 30 10.90 -3.40 -5.56
N VAL A 31 12.00 -2.78 -5.10
CA VAL A 31 12.55 -1.56 -5.73
C VAL A 31 13.03 -1.82 -7.16
N VAL A 32 13.63 -2.97 -7.41
CA VAL A 32 14.11 -3.36 -8.75
C VAL A 32 12.96 -3.88 -9.62
N GLY A 33 12.09 -4.70 -9.06
CA GLY A 33 11.00 -5.38 -9.78
C GLY A 33 9.92 -4.44 -10.29
N GLY A 34 9.58 -3.38 -9.55
CA GLY A 34 8.52 -2.44 -9.92
C GLY A 34 8.76 -1.73 -11.26
N PRO A 35 9.86 -1.00 -11.43
CA PRO A 35 10.22 -0.37 -12.71
C PRO A 35 10.47 -1.40 -13.83
N GLY A 36 11.10 -2.54 -13.50
CA GLY A 36 11.38 -3.61 -14.46
C GLY A 36 10.11 -4.17 -15.10
N SER A 37 9.07 -4.43 -14.32
CA SER A 37 7.80 -4.95 -14.84
C SER A 37 7.11 -3.96 -15.79
N GLN A 38 7.19 -2.67 -15.51
CA GLN A 38 6.61 -1.64 -16.39
C GLN A 38 7.37 -1.53 -17.72
N LEU A 39 8.68 -1.69 -17.70
CA LEU A 39 9.50 -1.71 -18.93
C LEU A 39 9.16 -2.94 -19.79
N ILE A 40 9.02 -4.12 -19.19
CA ILE A 40 8.64 -5.36 -19.89
C ILE A 40 7.27 -5.18 -20.56
N ILE A 41 6.28 -4.60 -19.86
CA ILE A 41 4.96 -4.33 -20.42
C ILE A 41 5.03 -3.42 -21.63
N HIS A 42 5.88 -2.39 -21.57
CA HIS A 42 6.11 -1.48 -22.69
C HIS A 42 6.76 -2.20 -23.88
N ASP A 43 7.73 -3.05 -23.62
CA ASP A 43 8.52 -3.70 -24.65
C ASP A 43 7.76 -4.86 -25.34
N ILE A 44 6.95 -5.60 -24.57
CA ILE A 44 6.09 -6.68 -25.12
C ILE A 44 4.88 -6.08 -25.85
N GLY A 45 4.23 -5.07 -25.31
CA GLY A 45 3.03 -4.46 -25.86
C GLY A 45 3.31 -3.63 -27.12
N GLY A 46 4.56 -3.22 -27.36
CA GLY A 46 4.91 -2.32 -28.44
C GLY A 46 4.13 -1.00 -28.39
N ARG A 47 4.30 -0.14 -29.37
CA ARG A 47 3.55 1.12 -29.44
C ARG A 47 2.07 0.94 -29.72
N GLU A 48 1.73 -0.08 -30.48
CA GLU A 48 0.35 -0.35 -30.93
C GLU A 48 -0.55 -0.83 -29.79
N TYR A 49 -0.08 -1.76 -28.94
CA TYR A 49 -0.87 -2.35 -27.85
C TYR A 49 -0.53 -1.82 -26.47
N LEU A 50 0.37 -0.82 -26.36
CA LEU A 50 0.85 -0.29 -25.08
C LEU A 50 -0.31 0.14 -24.17
N GLN A 51 -1.31 0.83 -24.71
CA GLN A 51 -2.44 1.32 -23.94
C GLN A 51 -3.29 0.17 -23.38
N SER A 52 -3.48 -0.87 -24.17
CA SER A 52 -4.22 -2.08 -23.78
C SER A 52 -3.44 -2.88 -22.73
N ALA A 53 -2.13 -3.03 -22.92
CA ALA A 53 -1.25 -3.73 -22.00
C ALA A 53 -1.16 -3.02 -20.62
N VAL A 54 -1.06 -1.70 -20.61
CA VAL A 54 -1.08 -0.88 -19.38
C VAL A 54 -2.43 -1.00 -18.67
N ARG A 55 -3.55 -0.98 -19.41
CA ARG A 55 -4.88 -1.16 -18.86
C ARG A 55 -5.05 -2.54 -18.23
N LEU A 56 -4.63 -3.60 -18.95
CA LEU A 56 -4.69 -4.98 -18.45
C LEU A 56 -3.85 -5.16 -17.18
N ASN A 57 -2.63 -4.61 -17.16
CA ASN A 57 -1.77 -4.66 -15.96
C ASN A 57 -2.39 -3.91 -14.78
N SER A 58 -3.01 -2.75 -15.01
CA SER A 58 -3.70 -1.99 -13.97
C SER A 58 -4.92 -2.75 -13.43
N THR A 59 -5.71 -3.37 -14.33
CA THR A 59 -6.84 -4.20 -13.94
C THR A 59 -6.39 -5.41 -13.11
N GLY A 60 -5.34 -6.11 -13.55
CA GLY A 60 -4.76 -7.24 -12.80
C GLY A 60 -4.27 -6.82 -11.41
N ARG A 61 -3.62 -5.65 -11.32
CA ARG A 61 -3.19 -5.10 -10.02
C ARG A 61 -4.38 -4.80 -9.11
N ASN A 62 -5.43 -4.18 -9.64
CA ASN A 62 -6.63 -3.86 -8.87
C ASN A 62 -7.31 -5.13 -8.35
N ILE A 63 -7.43 -6.15 -9.20
CA ILE A 63 -7.94 -7.47 -8.82
C ILE A 63 -7.07 -8.08 -7.71
N ALA A 64 -5.75 -8.02 -7.83
CA ALA A 64 -4.83 -8.54 -6.83
C ALA A 64 -4.93 -7.80 -5.49
N VAL A 65 -5.08 -6.47 -5.51
CA VAL A 65 -5.30 -5.66 -4.30
C VAL A 65 -6.65 -5.98 -3.66
N LEU A 66 -7.68 -6.23 -4.49
CA LEU A 66 -9.03 -6.52 -4.05
C LEU A 66 -9.13 -7.90 -3.38
N PHE A 67 -8.65 -8.95 -4.06
CA PHE A 67 -8.79 -10.33 -3.60
C PHE A 67 -7.62 -10.85 -2.78
N GLY A 68 -6.44 -10.22 -2.90
CA GLY A 68 -5.21 -10.64 -2.22
C GLY A 68 -5.35 -10.83 -0.72
N PRO A 69 -5.85 -9.83 0.03
CA PRO A 69 -6.02 -9.95 1.49
C PRO A 69 -7.01 -11.05 1.88
N ALA A 70 -8.10 -11.22 1.12
CA ALA A 70 -9.10 -12.26 1.39
C ALA A 70 -8.52 -13.66 1.14
N VAL A 71 -7.83 -13.86 0.03
CA VAL A 71 -7.18 -15.13 -0.31
C VAL A 71 -6.04 -15.43 0.68
N GLY A 72 -5.21 -14.43 0.98
CA GLY A 72 -4.12 -14.56 1.95
C GLY A 72 -4.63 -14.89 3.35
N GLY A 73 -5.63 -14.16 3.83
CA GLY A 73 -6.26 -14.41 5.13
C GLY A 73 -6.92 -15.79 5.22
N ALA A 74 -7.69 -16.18 4.20
CA ALA A 74 -8.29 -17.52 4.12
C ALA A 74 -7.22 -18.63 4.13
N THR A 75 -6.14 -18.43 3.38
CA THR A 75 -5.02 -19.40 3.34
C THR A 75 -4.36 -19.56 4.70
N MET A 76 -4.13 -18.46 5.41
CA MET A 76 -3.55 -18.50 6.77
C MET A 76 -4.49 -19.14 7.78
N LEU A 77 -5.80 -18.87 7.69
CA LEU A 77 -6.81 -19.47 8.59
C LEU A 77 -6.98 -20.98 8.36
N LEU A 78 -6.99 -21.43 7.10
CA LEU A 78 -7.23 -22.83 6.75
C LEU A 78 -6.01 -23.72 6.91
N PHE A 79 -4.82 -23.21 6.61
CA PHE A 79 -3.60 -24.02 6.48
C PHE A 79 -2.48 -23.61 7.45
N GLY A 80 -2.65 -22.50 8.17
CA GLY A 80 -1.63 -21.95 9.04
C GLY A 80 -0.51 -21.18 8.31
N PRO A 81 0.34 -20.43 9.06
CA PRO A 81 1.37 -19.58 8.49
C PRO A 81 2.43 -20.31 7.64
N PRO A 82 2.98 -21.47 8.06
CA PRO A 82 4.01 -22.15 7.26
C PRO A 82 3.50 -22.56 5.87
N VAL A 83 2.34 -23.21 5.84
CA VAL A 83 1.74 -23.67 4.57
C VAL A 83 1.34 -22.49 3.69
N GLY A 84 0.81 -21.40 4.29
CA GLY A 84 0.51 -20.17 3.58
C GLY A 84 1.73 -19.58 2.87
N LEU A 85 2.89 -19.62 3.48
CA LEU A 85 4.15 -19.16 2.89
C LEU A 85 4.62 -20.04 1.71
N PHE A 86 4.42 -21.36 1.80
CA PHE A 86 4.69 -22.26 0.67
C PHE A 86 3.73 -22.05 -0.50
N ILE A 87 2.43 -21.88 -0.21
CA ILE A 87 1.43 -21.54 -1.23
C ILE A 87 1.80 -20.22 -1.90
N ASN A 88 2.18 -19.20 -1.13
CA ASN A 88 2.65 -17.92 -1.67
C ASN A 88 3.89 -18.12 -2.58
N THR A 89 4.84 -18.96 -2.19
CA THR A 89 6.01 -19.30 -3.03
C THR A 89 5.58 -19.94 -4.36
N LEU A 90 4.62 -20.86 -4.31
CA LEU A 90 4.09 -21.53 -5.50
C LEU A 90 3.39 -20.56 -6.45
N MET A 91 2.72 -19.52 -5.91
CA MET A 91 2.06 -18.49 -6.72
C MET A 91 3.05 -17.66 -7.56
N TYR A 92 4.32 -17.57 -7.17
CA TYR A 92 5.36 -16.93 -7.99
C TYR A 92 5.89 -17.83 -9.11
N LEU A 93 5.65 -19.14 -9.04
CA LEU A 93 6.19 -20.12 -9.99
C LEU A 93 5.75 -19.87 -11.45
N PRO A 94 4.47 -19.56 -11.74
CA PRO A 94 4.04 -19.25 -13.09
C PRO A 94 4.78 -18.05 -13.70
N MET A 95 5.00 -17.00 -12.91
CA MET A 95 5.75 -15.82 -13.35
C MET A 95 7.21 -16.16 -13.62
N PHE A 96 7.83 -16.99 -12.77
CA PHE A 96 9.20 -17.44 -12.90
C PHE A 96 9.35 -18.29 -14.18
N VAL A 97 8.48 -19.28 -14.39
CA VAL A 97 8.45 -20.12 -15.59
C VAL A 97 8.26 -19.28 -16.85
N PHE A 98 7.33 -18.33 -16.80
CA PHE A 98 7.05 -17.42 -17.92
C PHE A 98 8.30 -16.61 -18.30
N MET A 99 9.07 -16.10 -17.33
CA MET A 99 10.30 -15.37 -17.59
C MET A 99 11.39 -16.21 -18.26
N PHE A 100 11.44 -17.53 -18.00
CA PHE A 100 12.36 -18.43 -18.69
C PHE A 100 11.94 -18.81 -20.10
N ILE A 101 10.63 -18.88 -20.35
CA ILE A 101 10.07 -19.25 -21.66
C ILE A 101 10.08 -18.05 -22.61
N LEU A 102 10.03 -16.83 -22.06
CA LEU A 102 9.97 -15.61 -22.87
C LEU A 102 11.30 -15.38 -23.60
N PRO A 103 11.31 -15.35 -24.93
CA PRO A 103 12.54 -15.14 -25.72
C PRO A 103 13.02 -13.68 -25.70
N TYR A 104 12.67 -12.94 -24.65
CA TYR A 104 12.95 -11.53 -24.50
C TYR A 104 14.13 -11.30 -23.55
N THR A 105 15.25 -10.85 -24.11
CA THR A 105 16.50 -10.61 -23.35
C THR A 105 16.66 -9.18 -22.85
N GLY A 106 15.73 -8.29 -23.13
CA GLY A 106 15.83 -6.86 -22.77
C GLY A 106 16.82 -6.04 -23.63
N HIS A 107 17.56 -6.68 -24.53
CA HIS A 107 18.61 -6.04 -25.34
C HIS A 107 18.15 -5.61 -26.74
N GLY A 108 16.90 -5.84 -27.13
CA GLY A 108 16.36 -5.54 -28.45
C GLY A 108 16.07 -4.05 -28.74
N ARG A 109 16.65 -3.14 -27.96
CA ARG A 109 16.42 -1.69 -28.06
C ARG A 109 17.43 -0.92 -28.89
N ASP A 110 18.08 -1.58 -29.82
CA ASP A 110 18.96 -0.90 -30.75
C ASP A 110 18.14 -0.15 -31.80
N GLY A 111 17.84 1.12 -31.52
CA GLY A 111 17.28 2.01 -32.54
C GLY A 111 16.27 3.09 -32.12
N ALA A 112 15.56 2.94 -31.01
CA ALA A 112 14.74 4.03 -30.49
C ALA A 112 15.54 4.74 -29.39
N GLY A 113 16.00 5.97 -29.73
CA GLY A 113 16.87 6.78 -28.90
C GLY A 113 16.69 6.54 -27.42
N SER A 114 17.75 6.09 -26.80
CA SER A 114 17.83 5.97 -25.35
C SER A 114 17.39 7.34 -24.81
N ALA A 115 16.11 7.42 -24.41
CA ALA A 115 15.74 8.46 -23.47
C ALA A 115 16.69 8.20 -22.31
N ARG A 116 17.81 8.89 -22.31
CA ARG A 116 18.85 8.88 -21.27
C ARG A 116 18.05 8.83 -19.98
N ALA A 117 18.07 7.70 -19.30
CA ALA A 117 17.40 7.55 -18.01
C ALA A 117 17.83 8.78 -17.25
N ALA A 118 16.92 9.74 -17.07
CA ALA A 118 17.26 11.04 -16.54
C ALA A 118 17.84 10.74 -15.17
N ARG A 119 19.18 10.85 -15.07
CA ARG A 119 19.91 10.53 -13.84
C ARG A 119 19.16 11.23 -12.72
N PHE A 120 18.75 10.48 -11.72
CA PHE A 120 18.14 11.06 -10.55
C PHE A 120 19.14 12.04 -9.95
N THR A 121 18.93 13.31 -10.21
CA THR A 121 19.75 14.38 -9.66
C THR A 121 18.94 15.05 -8.57
N LEU A 122 19.56 15.29 -7.43
CA LEU A 122 18.91 15.98 -6.31
C LEU A 122 18.29 17.31 -6.76
N ARG A 123 18.97 18.03 -7.68
CA ARG A 123 18.45 19.25 -8.34
C ARG A 123 17.18 18.97 -9.15
N GLY A 124 17.10 17.83 -9.84
CA GLY A 124 15.92 17.44 -10.60
C GLY A 124 14.73 17.10 -9.70
N ALA A 125 14.99 16.47 -8.54
CA ALA A 125 13.97 16.20 -7.53
C ALA A 125 13.45 17.49 -6.87
N LEU A 126 14.34 18.40 -6.49
CA LEU A 126 13.97 19.72 -5.95
C LEU A 126 13.18 20.56 -6.96
N ARG A 127 13.58 20.54 -8.23
CA ARG A 127 12.84 21.21 -9.30
C ARG A 127 11.44 20.60 -9.45
N LEU A 128 11.31 19.26 -9.42
CA LEU A 128 10.02 18.58 -9.49
C LEU A 128 9.11 18.97 -8.31
N VAL A 129 9.65 19.01 -7.09
CA VAL A 129 8.92 19.46 -5.90
C VAL A 129 8.45 20.91 -6.06
N ARG A 130 9.31 21.80 -6.57
CA ARG A 130 8.95 23.19 -6.83
C ARG A 130 7.89 23.34 -7.91
N GLU A 131 7.97 22.58 -8.98
CA GLU A 131 6.96 22.55 -10.05
C GLU A 131 5.64 21.93 -9.55
N THR A 132 5.72 20.94 -8.66
CA THR A 132 4.55 20.34 -7.97
C THR A 132 3.88 21.37 -7.04
N ALA A 133 4.65 22.21 -6.36
CA ALA A 133 4.14 23.26 -5.48
C ALA A 133 3.29 24.30 -6.22
N ALA A 134 3.46 24.44 -7.53
CA ALA A 134 2.61 25.30 -8.36
C ALA A 134 1.16 24.76 -8.52
N ASN A 135 0.92 23.47 -8.21
CA ASN A 135 -0.42 22.89 -8.24
C ASN A 135 -0.80 22.39 -6.82
N PRO A 136 -1.55 23.18 -6.05
CA PRO A 136 -1.84 22.87 -4.65
C PRO A 136 -2.60 21.53 -4.48
N THR A 137 -3.41 21.14 -5.46
CA THR A 137 -4.12 19.85 -5.40
C THR A 137 -3.15 18.66 -5.52
N ILE A 138 -2.17 18.71 -6.43
CA ILE A 138 -1.19 17.63 -6.59
C ILE A 138 -0.32 17.55 -5.34
N LEU A 139 0.16 18.71 -4.88
CA LEU A 139 1.00 18.79 -3.68
C LEU A 139 0.27 18.22 -2.45
N SER A 140 -0.98 18.64 -2.23
CA SER A 140 -1.76 18.17 -1.08
C SER A 140 -2.02 16.65 -1.13
N MET A 141 -2.28 16.07 -2.31
CA MET A 141 -2.48 14.62 -2.44
C MET A 141 -1.18 13.84 -2.17
N ILE A 142 -0.03 14.35 -2.63
CA ILE A 142 1.28 13.74 -2.37
C ILE A 142 1.63 13.83 -0.88
N LEU A 143 1.45 15.00 -0.26
CA LEU A 143 1.72 15.21 1.17
C LEU A 143 0.78 14.37 2.03
N LEU A 144 -0.50 14.32 1.69
CA LEU A 144 -1.50 13.56 2.43
C LEU A 144 -1.24 12.05 2.31
N GLY A 145 -0.93 11.54 1.10
CA GLY A 145 -0.52 10.15 0.89
C GLY A 145 0.74 9.79 1.68
N GLY A 146 1.71 10.70 1.75
CA GLY A 146 2.91 10.54 2.57
C GLY A 146 2.63 10.56 4.07
N ALA A 147 1.83 11.51 4.54
CA ALA A 147 1.47 11.63 5.95
C ALA A 147 0.67 10.41 6.44
N THR A 148 -0.31 9.94 5.65
CA THR A 148 -1.06 8.71 5.96
C THR A 148 -0.14 7.51 6.09
N SER A 149 0.82 7.38 5.20
CA SER A 149 1.78 6.26 5.18
C SER A 149 2.81 6.35 6.31
N LEU A 150 3.28 7.56 6.64
CA LEU A 150 4.27 7.79 7.71
C LEU A 150 3.66 7.59 9.10
N LEU A 151 2.49 8.16 9.34
CA LEU A 151 1.91 8.22 10.69
C LEU A 151 1.15 6.95 11.07
N VAL A 152 0.42 6.36 10.14
CA VAL A 152 -0.38 5.14 10.39
C VAL A 152 0.15 3.98 9.56
N GLY A 153 0.28 4.17 8.25
CA GLY A 153 0.77 3.16 7.30
C GLY A 153 0.06 1.81 7.46
N ASN A 154 0.85 0.75 7.49
CA ASN A 154 0.38 -0.61 7.77
C ASN A 154 0.87 -1.14 9.14
N ALA A 155 1.55 -0.31 9.94
CA ALA A 155 2.14 -0.78 11.20
C ALA A 155 1.08 -1.29 12.18
N PHE A 156 -0.12 -0.68 12.20
CA PHE A 156 -1.23 -1.15 13.03
C PHE A 156 -1.69 -2.58 12.67
N GLN A 157 -1.51 -3.00 11.41
CA GLN A 157 -1.88 -4.37 10.99
C GLN A 157 -0.96 -5.42 11.64
N ALA A 158 0.31 -5.09 11.86
CA ALA A 158 1.25 -5.96 12.57
C ALA A 158 0.92 -6.08 14.08
N GLN A 159 0.20 -5.10 14.62
CA GLN A 159 -0.20 -5.07 16.03
C GLN A 159 -1.59 -5.70 16.29
N MET A 160 -2.27 -6.22 15.26
CA MET A 160 -3.59 -6.83 15.42
C MET A 160 -3.65 -7.98 16.44
N PRO A 161 -2.60 -8.83 16.58
CA PRO A 161 -2.61 -9.85 17.65
C PRO A 161 -2.67 -9.22 19.03
N GLU A 162 -1.95 -8.11 19.29
CA GLU A 162 -1.97 -7.41 20.58
C GLU A 162 -3.33 -6.75 20.86
N PHE A 163 -3.93 -6.12 19.83
CA PHE A 163 -5.31 -5.63 19.95
C PHE A 163 -6.31 -6.75 20.25
N ALA A 164 -6.19 -7.92 19.60
CA ALA A 164 -7.05 -9.07 19.86
C ALA A 164 -6.89 -9.60 21.30
N HIS A 165 -5.66 -9.60 21.81
CA HIS A 165 -5.34 -9.91 23.20
C HIS A 165 -6.07 -8.95 24.17
N ASP A 166 -5.93 -7.65 23.95
CA ASP A 166 -6.51 -6.62 24.82
C ASP A 166 -8.05 -6.62 24.79
N PHE A 167 -8.66 -7.15 23.73
CA PHE A 167 -10.11 -7.43 23.69
C PHE A 167 -10.51 -8.74 24.40
N GLY A 168 -9.60 -9.42 25.11
CA GLY A 168 -9.87 -10.64 25.86
C GLY A 168 -9.92 -11.93 25.02
N HIS A 169 -9.29 -11.94 23.84
CA HIS A 169 -9.29 -13.07 22.92
C HIS A 169 -7.92 -13.77 22.84
N ASP A 170 -7.21 -13.87 23.96
CA ASP A 170 -5.84 -14.39 24.08
C ASP A 170 -5.61 -15.79 23.50
N LYS A 171 -6.62 -16.64 23.52
CA LYS A 171 -6.55 -18.05 23.11
C LYS A 171 -7.13 -18.31 21.74
N GLN A 172 -7.51 -17.25 21.01
CA GLN A 172 -8.29 -17.38 19.78
C GLN A 172 -7.53 -16.77 18.61
N ASP A 173 -6.69 -17.57 17.95
CA ASP A 173 -5.92 -17.16 16.76
C ASP A 173 -6.79 -16.58 15.63
N TRP A 174 -8.09 -16.86 15.61
CA TRP A 174 -9.01 -16.30 14.63
C TRP A 174 -9.35 -14.82 14.87
N ALA A 175 -9.26 -14.34 16.12
CA ALA A 175 -9.72 -12.98 16.47
C ALA A 175 -8.91 -11.89 15.72
N TYR A 176 -7.58 -11.96 15.73
CA TYR A 176 -6.76 -11.01 14.96
C TYR A 176 -6.99 -11.14 13.45
N SER A 177 -7.26 -12.36 12.97
CA SER A 177 -7.53 -12.61 11.55
C SER A 177 -8.84 -11.98 11.11
N VAL A 178 -9.86 -11.96 11.97
CA VAL A 178 -11.13 -11.25 11.71
C VAL A 178 -10.91 -9.74 11.66
N LEU A 179 -10.10 -9.17 12.55
CA LEU A 179 -9.75 -7.74 12.51
C LEU A 179 -9.06 -7.38 11.18
N LEU A 180 -8.07 -8.16 10.75
CA LEU A 180 -7.40 -7.98 9.45
C LEU A 180 -8.37 -8.13 8.27
N SER A 181 -9.23 -9.17 8.33
CA SER A 181 -10.22 -9.45 7.30
C SER A 181 -11.29 -8.37 7.21
N ALA A 182 -11.67 -7.76 8.34
CA ALA A 182 -12.61 -6.64 8.36
C ALA A 182 -12.03 -5.44 7.60
N ASN A 183 -10.78 -5.07 7.88
CA ASN A 183 -10.10 -3.98 7.17
C ASN A 183 -9.96 -4.28 5.67
N ALA A 184 -9.55 -5.50 5.31
CA ALA A 184 -9.45 -5.93 3.93
C ALA A 184 -10.82 -5.96 3.23
N GLY A 185 -11.85 -6.49 3.88
CA GLY A 185 -13.22 -6.55 3.36
C GLY A 185 -13.80 -5.16 3.09
N GLY A 186 -13.57 -4.21 4.00
CA GLY A 186 -13.93 -2.81 3.79
C GLY A 186 -13.24 -2.22 2.56
N ALA A 187 -11.95 -2.46 2.39
CA ALA A 187 -11.19 -2.01 1.22
C ALA A 187 -11.74 -2.64 -0.09
N VAL A 188 -12.05 -3.93 -0.07
CA VAL A 188 -12.66 -4.64 -1.22
C VAL A 188 -13.98 -3.98 -1.63
N ILE A 189 -14.88 -3.77 -0.67
CA ILE A 189 -16.18 -3.15 -0.95
C ILE A 189 -16.01 -1.71 -1.42
N GLY A 190 -15.07 -0.95 -0.83
CA GLY A 190 -14.73 0.40 -1.27
C GLY A 190 -14.27 0.43 -2.73
N GLY A 191 -13.40 -0.49 -3.14
CA GLY A 191 -12.93 -0.62 -4.52
C GLY A 191 -14.07 -0.95 -5.49
N LEU A 192 -14.90 -1.94 -5.17
CA LEU A 192 -16.03 -2.35 -6.01
C LEU A 192 -17.08 -1.24 -6.18
N LEU A 193 -17.42 -0.55 -5.10
CA LEU A 193 -18.39 0.56 -5.14
C LEU A 193 -17.86 1.74 -5.94
N LEU A 194 -16.57 2.07 -5.82
CA LEU A 194 -15.97 3.16 -6.60
C LEU A 194 -15.95 2.87 -8.10
N GLU A 195 -15.58 1.64 -8.49
CA GLU A 195 -15.53 1.26 -9.91
C GLU A 195 -16.92 0.99 -10.49
N GLY A 196 -17.81 0.35 -9.71
CA GLY A 196 -19.13 -0.10 -10.20
C GLY A 196 -20.17 1.01 -10.32
N THR A 197 -20.13 2.00 -9.44
CA THR A 197 -21.21 2.99 -9.36
C THR A 197 -20.83 4.40 -9.81
N GLY A 198 -19.53 4.71 -9.88
CA GLY A 198 -19.06 6.08 -10.18
C GLY A 198 -19.59 7.15 -9.20
N LEU A 199 -20.15 6.72 -8.07
CA LEU A 199 -20.86 7.55 -7.10
C LEU A 199 -20.00 8.68 -6.51
N LEU A 200 -18.71 8.43 -6.36
CA LEU A 200 -17.78 9.39 -5.78
C LEU A 200 -16.82 9.93 -6.86
N ARG A 201 -17.10 11.14 -7.32
CA ARG A 201 -16.18 11.83 -8.23
C ARG A 201 -14.84 12.09 -7.53
N PRO A 202 -13.69 11.82 -8.19
CA PRO A 202 -12.38 12.11 -7.64
C PRO A 202 -12.16 13.63 -7.56
N THR A 203 -12.44 14.20 -6.39
CA THR A 203 -12.19 15.60 -6.06
C THR A 203 -11.30 15.69 -4.84
N ALA A 204 -10.51 16.76 -4.72
CA ALA A 204 -9.65 16.98 -3.55
C ALA A 204 -10.47 17.01 -2.25
N ARG A 205 -11.68 17.57 -2.32
CA ARG A 205 -12.61 17.63 -1.19
C ARG A 205 -13.05 16.23 -0.74
N ASN A 206 -13.49 15.38 -1.67
CA ASN A 206 -13.93 14.03 -1.34
C ASN A 206 -12.78 13.17 -0.80
N ALA A 207 -11.58 13.30 -1.41
CA ALA A 207 -10.40 12.60 -0.93
C ALA A 207 -10.03 13.03 0.51
N ALA A 208 -10.07 14.32 0.81
CA ALA A 208 -9.79 14.82 2.16
C ALA A 208 -10.86 14.38 3.16
N ILE A 209 -12.15 14.41 2.81
CA ILE A 209 -13.24 13.91 3.67
C ILE A 209 -13.05 12.43 3.98
N CYS A 210 -12.75 11.60 2.97
CA CYS A 210 -12.47 10.18 3.19
C CYS A 210 -11.27 9.96 4.11
N SER A 211 -10.21 10.77 3.97
CA SER A 211 -9.04 10.72 4.86
C SER A 211 -9.39 11.13 6.30
N ILE A 212 -10.18 12.19 6.49
CA ILE A 212 -10.66 12.62 7.81
C ILE A 212 -11.49 11.52 8.48
N LEU A 213 -12.47 10.98 7.76
CA LEU A 213 -13.31 9.90 8.29
C LEU A 213 -12.48 8.63 8.59
N TRP A 214 -11.48 8.34 7.78
CA TRP A 214 -10.54 7.25 8.05
C TRP A 214 -9.75 7.50 9.34
N CYS A 215 -9.22 8.70 9.56
CA CYS A 215 -8.53 9.04 10.81
C CYS A 215 -9.46 8.86 12.03
N ILE A 216 -10.72 9.28 11.91
CA ILE A 216 -11.71 9.11 12.98
C ILE A 216 -11.99 7.62 13.23
N ALA A 217 -12.13 6.80 12.16
CA ALA A 217 -12.35 5.38 12.29
C ALA A 217 -11.16 4.67 12.97
N ILE A 218 -9.92 5.01 12.61
CA ILE A 218 -8.71 4.44 13.23
C ILE A 218 -8.54 4.92 14.67
N ALA A 219 -8.79 6.19 14.96
CA ALA A 219 -8.76 6.71 16.33
C ALA A 219 -9.86 6.05 17.18
N GLY A 220 -11.06 5.88 16.64
CA GLY A 220 -12.15 5.16 17.30
C GLY A 220 -11.83 3.69 17.54
N PHE A 221 -11.18 3.02 16.57
CA PHE A 221 -10.69 1.66 16.72
C PHE A 221 -9.69 1.55 17.88
N SER A 222 -8.70 2.43 17.92
CA SER A 222 -7.68 2.41 18.96
C SER A 222 -8.24 2.74 20.36
N ALA A 223 -9.31 3.53 20.46
CA ALA A 223 -9.99 3.84 21.72
C ALA A 223 -11.10 2.85 22.08
N SER A 224 -11.42 1.90 21.19
CA SER A 224 -12.50 0.94 21.43
C SER A 224 -12.12 -0.08 22.49
N THR A 225 -13.09 -0.43 23.32
CA THR A 225 -13.03 -1.54 24.30
C THR A 225 -13.90 -2.72 23.90
N SER A 226 -14.65 -2.60 22.79
CA SER A 226 -15.59 -3.60 22.31
C SER A 226 -15.10 -4.21 20.99
N TYR A 227 -14.86 -5.52 20.98
CA TYR A 227 -14.40 -6.24 19.78
C TYR A 227 -15.35 -6.08 18.56
N PRO A 228 -16.70 -6.21 18.67
CA PRO A 228 -17.58 -5.99 17.53
C PRO A 228 -17.49 -4.57 16.96
N LEU A 229 -17.36 -3.55 17.85
CA LEU A 229 -17.16 -2.17 17.42
C LEU A 229 -15.83 -1.99 16.71
N ALA A 230 -14.76 -2.61 17.21
CA ALA A 230 -13.44 -2.61 16.59
C ALA A 230 -13.48 -3.18 15.16
N VAL A 231 -14.17 -4.32 14.97
CA VAL A 231 -14.38 -4.95 13.65
C VAL A 231 -15.11 -3.99 12.69
N GLY A 232 -16.20 -3.36 13.15
CA GLY A 232 -16.96 -2.40 12.35
C GLY A 232 -16.15 -1.16 11.96
N LEU A 233 -15.37 -0.61 12.90
CA LEU A 233 -14.51 0.56 12.65
C LEU A 233 -13.36 0.23 11.70
N LEU A 234 -12.76 -0.95 11.79
CA LEU A 234 -11.74 -1.40 10.85
C LEU A 234 -12.30 -1.63 9.45
N PHE A 235 -13.51 -2.17 9.34
CA PHE A 235 -14.19 -2.32 8.07
C PHE A 235 -14.44 -0.95 7.41
N CYS A 236 -14.99 -0.01 8.14
CA CYS A 236 -15.16 1.37 7.68
C CYS A 236 -13.80 2.02 7.34
N GLY A 237 -12.79 1.77 8.18
CA GLY A 237 -11.43 2.24 7.97
C GLY A 237 -10.84 1.74 6.65
N GLY A 238 -10.95 0.45 6.36
CA GLY A 238 -10.48 -0.13 5.10
C GLY A 238 -11.17 0.47 3.87
N PHE A 239 -12.50 0.61 3.93
CA PHE A 239 -13.31 1.27 2.90
C PHE A 239 -12.82 2.69 2.60
N LEU A 240 -12.69 3.51 3.65
CA LEU A 240 -12.31 4.91 3.53
C LEU A 240 -10.86 5.10 3.07
N ASN A 241 -9.95 4.26 3.55
CA ASN A 241 -8.53 4.30 3.17
C ASN A 241 -8.34 4.01 1.68
N LEU A 242 -8.91 2.91 1.18
CA LEU A 242 -8.78 2.57 -0.24
C LEU A 242 -9.44 3.63 -1.13
N THR A 243 -10.62 4.12 -0.72
CA THR A 243 -11.33 5.19 -1.41
C THR A 243 -10.48 6.45 -1.50
N PHE A 244 -9.89 6.89 -0.39
CA PHE A 244 -8.97 8.03 -0.35
C PHE A 244 -7.77 7.83 -1.27
N LEU A 245 -7.05 6.71 -1.15
CA LEU A 245 -5.84 6.44 -1.93
C LEU A 245 -6.12 6.37 -3.42
N SER A 246 -7.23 5.74 -3.83
CA SER A 246 -7.65 5.67 -5.22
C SER A 246 -7.94 7.05 -5.78
N MET A 247 -8.71 7.88 -5.05
CA MET A 247 -8.99 9.26 -5.46
C MET A 247 -7.73 10.12 -5.53
N ALA A 248 -6.85 10.03 -4.53
CA ALA A 248 -5.61 10.79 -4.49
C ALA A 248 -4.70 10.45 -5.69
N GLN A 249 -4.51 9.17 -5.98
CA GLN A 249 -3.75 8.71 -7.14
C GLN A 249 -4.37 9.18 -8.46
N THR A 250 -5.69 9.06 -8.60
CA THR A 250 -6.43 9.51 -9.79
C THR A 250 -6.29 11.02 -10.00
N LEU A 251 -6.41 11.82 -8.93
CA LEU A 251 -6.22 13.28 -9.01
C LEU A 251 -4.82 13.67 -9.45
N VAL A 252 -3.79 13.00 -8.92
CA VAL A 252 -2.41 13.22 -9.38
C VAL A 252 -2.28 12.88 -10.85
N GLN A 253 -2.85 11.76 -11.32
CA GLN A 253 -2.77 11.35 -12.73
C GLN A 253 -3.51 12.30 -13.66
N LEU A 254 -4.71 12.76 -13.29
CA LEU A 254 -5.55 13.63 -14.13
C LEU A 254 -5.02 15.06 -14.20
N ARG A 255 -4.47 15.59 -13.09
CA ARG A 255 -3.99 16.99 -13.02
C ARG A 255 -2.52 17.15 -13.39
N ALA A 256 -1.78 16.07 -13.51
CA ALA A 256 -0.37 16.13 -13.90
C ALA A 256 -0.21 16.52 -15.37
N PRO A 257 0.63 17.52 -15.68
CA PRO A 257 1.03 17.82 -17.06
C PRO A 257 1.60 16.57 -17.75
N ALA A 258 1.28 16.38 -19.04
CA ALA A 258 1.68 15.17 -19.79
C ALA A 258 3.17 14.86 -19.69
N GLN A 259 4.04 15.89 -19.75
CA GLN A 259 5.50 15.76 -19.71
C GLN A 259 6.03 15.33 -18.33
N LEU A 260 5.29 15.63 -17.24
CA LEU A 260 5.71 15.38 -15.86
C LEU A 260 4.90 14.25 -15.19
N ARG A 261 3.85 13.73 -15.85
CA ARG A 261 2.91 12.76 -15.28
C ARG A 261 3.62 11.55 -14.66
N GLY A 262 4.54 10.93 -15.37
CA GLY A 262 5.29 9.78 -14.86
C GLY A 262 6.12 10.10 -13.62
N ARG A 263 6.75 11.29 -13.58
CA ARG A 263 7.54 11.74 -12.43
C ARG A 263 6.68 12.06 -11.22
N LEU A 264 5.52 12.67 -11.42
CA LEU A 264 4.58 13.00 -10.35
C LEU A 264 3.92 11.74 -9.76
N ILE A 265 3.57 10.76 -10.60
CA ILE A 265 3.10 9.45 -10.15
C ILE A 265 4.22 8.73 -9.37
N GLY A 266 5.45 8.80 -9.85
CA GLY A 266 6.62 8.26 -9.14
C GLY A 266 6.82 8.91 -7.78
N LEU A 267 6.69 10.24 -7.69
CA LEU A 267 6.79 10.99 -6.44
C LEU A 267 5.66 10.63 -5.47
N PHE A 268 4.41 10.51 -5.96
CA PHE A 268 3.27 10.04 -5.16
C PHE A 268 3.50 8.63 -4.62
N ASN A 269 3.94 7.70 -5.46
CA ASN A 269 4.22 6.33 -5.06
C ASN A 269 5.38 6.25 -4.06
N MET A 270 6.43 7.05 -4.25
CA MET A 270 7.55 7.14 -3.31
C MET A 270 7.11 7.71 -1.97
N SER A 271 6.27 8.73 -1.96
CA SER A 271 5.69 9.30 -0.75
C SER A 271 4.80 8.28 -0.04
N ASN A 272 3.86 7.65 -0.76
CA ASN A 272 2.90 6.72 -0.18
C ASN A 272 3.52 5.37 0.25
N ASN A 273 4.43 4.78 -0.54
CA ASN A 273 5.01 3.48 -0.22
C ASN A 273 6.36 3.61 0.50
N GLY A 274 7.18 4.61 0.16
CA GLY A 274 8.49 4.80 0.77
C GLY A 274 8.38 5.23 2.24
N LEU A 275 7.51 6.17 2.57
CA LEU A 275 7.31 6.63 3.94
C LEU A 275 6.61 5.59 4.83
N ARG A 276 5.94 4.61 4.24
CA ARG A 276 5.33 3.48 4.97
C ARG A 276 6.36 2.67 5.78
N ALA A 277 7.60 2.59 5.32
CA ALA A 277 8.66 1.91 6.07
C ALA A 277 8.90 2.54 7.46
N PHE A 278 8.63 3.84 7.60
CA PHE A 278 8.80 4.56 8.87
C PHE A 278 7.57 4.45 9.79
N SER A 279 6.43 3.96 9.32
CA SER A 279 5.25 3.76 10.18
C SER A 279 5.51 2.73 11.29
N GLY A 280 6.44 1.80 11.09
CA GLY A 280 6.91 0.89 12.12
C GLY A 280 7.56 1.62 13.31
N VAL A 281 8.18 2.78 13.08
CA VAL A 281 8.73 3.62 14.15
C VAL A 281 7.63 4.43 14.84
N THR A 282 6.76 5.08 14.07
CA THR A 282 5.70 5.95 14.63
C THR A 282 4.63 5.19 15.39
N VAL A 283 4.24 4.01 14.93
CA VAL A 283 3.20 3.19 15.57
C VAL A 283 3.81 2.02 16.36
N GLY A 284 4.84 1.35 15.79
CA GLY A 284 5.42 0.16 16.37
C GLY A 284 6.31 0.46 17.57
N VAL A 285 7.39 1.23 17.39
CA VAL A 285 8.35 1.54 18.50
C VAL A 285 7.68 2.37 19.58
N ILE A 286 6.91 3.40 19.20
CA ILE A 286 6.17 4.22 20.18
C ILE A 286 5.10 3.36 20.88
N GLY A 287 4.46 2.43 20.17
CA GLY A 287 3.53 1.47 20.76
C GLY A 287 4.14 0.62 21.86
N GLY A 288 5.40 0.18 21.68
CA GLY A 288 6.14 -0.53 22.71
C GLY A 288 6.46 0.30 23.97
N LEU A 289 6.45 1.64 23.86
CA LEU A 289 6.74 2.55 24.97
C LEU A 289 5.49 3.01 25.72
N ILE A 290 4.41 3.33 25.02
CA ILE A 290 3.20 3.93 25.60
C ILE A 290 1.94 3.06 25.41
N GLY A 291 2.08 1.87 24.83
CA GLY A 291 0.99 0.96 24.48
C GLY A 291 0.47 1.20 23.05
N VAL A 292 0.01 0.13 22.42
CA VAL A 292 -0.43 0.13 21.01
C VAL A 292 -1.64 1.01 20.78
N HIS A 293 -2.58 1.04 21.72
CA HIS A 293 -3.78 1.87 21.66
C HIS A 293 -3.43 3.36 21.61
N TRP A 294 -2.60 3.85 22.55
CA TRP A 294 -2.22 5.24 22.62
C TRP A 294 -1.35 5.68 21.44
N SER A 295 -0.41 4.84 21.02
CA SER A 295 0.45 5.13 19.88
C SER A 295 -0.37 5.33 18.59
N LEU A 296 -1.30 4.41 18.33
CA LEU A 296 -2.16 4.50 17.15
C LEU A 296 -3.14 5.67 17.22
N ALA A 297 -3.73 5.93 18.41
CA ALA A 297 -4.62 7.06 18.63
C ALA A 297 -3.92 8.39 18.36
N ILE A 298 -2.73 8.60 18.95
CA ILE A 298 -1.94 9.83 18.76
C ILE A 298 -1.56 9.99 17.28
N SER A 299 -1.09 8.94 16.63
CA SER A 299 -0.74 8.97 15.21
C SER A 299 -1.94 9.34 14.34
N ALA A 300 -3.12 8.77 14.61
CA ALA A 300 -4.36 9.09 13.90
C ALA A 300 -4.81 10.54 14.15
N MET A 301 -4.67 11.06 15.36
CA MET A 301 -5.00 12.44 15.70
C MET A 301 -4.05 13.45 15.05
N ILE A 302 -2.75 13.16 15.02
CA ILE A 302 -1.77 14.00 14.30
C ILE A 302 -2.12 14.01 12.81
N LEU A 303 -2.43 12.85 12.24
CA LEU A 303 -2.82 12.75 10.84
C LEU A 303 -4.12 13.51 10.56
N LEU A 304 -5.09 13.46 11.46
CA LEU A 304 -6.33 14.23 11.37
C LEU A 304 -6.04 15.73 11.33
N ALA A 305 -5.16 16.22 12.21
CA ALA A 305 -4.77 17.63 12.24
C ALA A 305 -4.06 18.04 10.92
N VAL A 306 -3.13 17.21 10.41
CA VAL A 306 -2.45 17.45 9.13
C VAL A 306 -3.46 17.46 7.98
N THR A 307 -4.40 16.51 7.96
CA THR A 307 -5.44 16.43 6.92
C THR A 307 -6.33 17.67 6.96
N ALA A 308 -6.78 18.10 8.14
CA ALA A 308 -7.61 19.30 8.32
C ALA A 308 -6.85 20.58 7.88
N ALA A 309 -5.58 20.69 8.22
CA ALA A 309 -4.74 21.83 7.79
C ALA A 309 -4.58 21.86 6.25
N LEU A 310 -4.28 20.72 5.62
CA LEU A 310 -4.18 20.63 4.17
C LEU A 310 -5.52 20.88 3.47
N PHE A 311 -6.62 20.44 4.06
CA PHE A 311 -7.96 20.71 3.58
C PHE A 311 -8.27 22.21 3.56
N ALA A 312 -7.96 22.91 4.66
CA ALA A 312 -8.17 24.35 4.79
C ALA A 312 -7.29 25.19 3.84
N LEU A 313 -6.13 24.66 3.40
CA LEU A 313 -5.23 25.35 2.47
C LEU A 313 -5.60 25.17 0.99
N VAL A 314 -6.39 24.14 0.65
CA VAL A 314 -6.65 23.74 -0.75
C VAL A 314 -8.08 24.06 -1.18
N ILE A 315 -9.00 24.24 -0.22
CA ILE A 315 -10.40 24.58 -0.42
C ILE A 315 -10.74 25.96 0.14
#